data_2e5f7a5cfaba3f2b37cc41dfa37a5210
#
_entry.id   2e5f7a5cfaba3f2b37cc41dfa37a5210
#
_cell.length_a   1.000
_cell.length_b   1.000
_cell.length_c   1.000
_cell.angle_alpha   90.00
_cell.angle_beta   90.00
_cell.angle_gamma   90.00
#
_symmetry.space_group_name_H-M   'P 1'
#
loop_
_entity.id
_entity.type
_entity.pdbx_description
1 polymer ?
#
loop_
_entity_poly.entity_id
_entity_poly.type
_entity_poly.pdbx_seq_one_letter_code
_entity_poly.pdbx_strand_id
1 'polypeptide(L)'
;MSGMSGPVAIAYAAHPGVRLRSAARLALCAAVSWYLCLWWGTSTLPVPAVLPAVLIMREDVYAWPRLGRQRLAGVVVGVLLSTVVLHWAADPAWSFPAVLVCGCAGMYLMGRPGAPNQQVLITALMVYATAVPGYPLARLEETLVGIAVVVLLGPLLWPPDPYRSAAAGLDGYRADVRELLGGIAGRLERGLAAPGPAEQEESALPEQARVWLRPQAARDAFGRAAARRLLPGRRARGLPPDGLEGRLALGIRTALTLQYFGQELRERAATDTPGPPASGAPTTPGPTPDPALRDLAPLVRATAAALDAALLGEEFTADLDRARALDLAHREAHPGRHDAVLRAGLHLTHEALADHVPRPGGGSAATGGTPPSA
;
A
#
# COMPACT_ATOMS: atom_id res chain seq x y z
N MET A 1 9.56 14.04 -11.33
CA MET A 1 8.11 13.68 -11.43
C MET A 1 7.96 12.21 -11.07
N SER A 2 8.12 11.88 -9.80
CA SER A 2 8.04 10.49 -9.31
C SER A 2 6.59 10.16 -9.06
N GLY A 3 6.00 9.34 -9.93
CA GLY A 3 4.63 8.86 -9.83
C GLY A 3 4.45 8.06 -8.53
N MET A 4 3.52 8.52 -7.70
CA MET A 4 3.01 7.74 -6.57
C MET A 4 2.33 6.48 -7.09
N SER A 5 3.12 5.41 -7.25
CA SER A 5 2.59 4.06 -7.47
C SER A 5 2.08 3.55 -6.13
N GLY A 6 0.79 3.69 -5.86
CA GLY A 6 0.17 3.13 -4.66
C GLY A 6 0.29 1.59 -4.63
N PRO A 7 0.20 0.94 -3.47
CA PRO A 7 0.35 -0.52 -3.32
C PRO A 7 -0.65 -1.34 -4.16
N VAL A 8 -1.74 -0.72 -4.60
CA VAL A 8 -2.73 -1.33 -5.51
C VAL A 8 -2.19 -1.48 -6.94
N ALA A 9 -1.26 -0.62 -7.38
CA ALA A 9 -0.73 -0.67 -8.75
C ALA A 9 0.13 -1.91 -9.01
N ILE A 10 0.80 -2.45 -8.00
CA ILE A 10 1.70 -3.61 -8.15
C ILE A 10 0.91 -4.93 -8.20
N ALA A 11 -0.17 -5.06 -7.41
CA ALA A 11 -1.05 -6.24 -7.49
C ALA A 11 -1.76 -6.36 -8.85
N TYR A 12 -1.99 -5.23 -9.55
CA TYR A 12 -2.56 -5.21 -10.90
C TYR A 12 -1.59 -5.69 -11.99
N ALA A 13 -0.30 -5.81 -11.70
CA ALA A 13 0.70 -6.20 -12.71
C ALA A 13 0.62 -7.67 -13.13
N ALA A 14 0.06 -8.55 -12.29
CA ALA A 14 0.24 -9.98 -12.44
C ALA A 14 -0.74 -10.71 -13.38
N HIS A 15 -1.98 -10.20 -13.63
CA HIS A 15 -2.98 -10.98 -14.40
C HIS A 15 -3.71 -10.13 -15.46
N PRO A 16 -3.61 -10.47 -16.76
CA PRO A 16 -4.24 -9.71 -17.85
C PRO A 16 -5.77 -9.62 -17.73
N GLY A 17 -6.42 -10.65 -17.19
CA GLY A 17 -7.87 -10.65 -16.98
C GLY A 17 -8.36 -9.65 -15.92
N VAL A 18 -7.54 -9.32 -14.92
CA VAL A 18 -7.87 -8.32 -13.90
C VAL A 18 -7.78 -6.92 -14.49
N ARG A 19 -6.78 -6.67 -15.35
CA ARG A 19 -6.61 -5.38 -16.05
C ARG A 19 -7.79 -5.09 -16.98
N LEU A 20 -8.20 -6.09 -17.75
CA LEU A 20 -9.33 -5.95 -18.69
C LEU A 20 -10.64 -5.64 -17.96
N ARG A 21 -10.91 -6.32 -16.85
CA ARG A 21 -12.10 -6.09 -16.03
C ARG A 21 -12.11 -4.69 -15.41
N SER A 22 -10.96 -4.21 -14.93
CA SER A 22 -10.83 -2.86 -14.37
C SER A 22 -11.02 -1.80 -15.44
N ALA A 23 -10.45 -2.00 -16.62
CA ALA A 23 -10.63 -1.10 -17.76
C ALA A 23 -12.09 -1.08 -18.24
N ALA A 24 -12.74 -2.23 -18.36
CA ALA A 24 -14.16 -2.33 -18.76
C ALA A 24 -15.08 -1.61 -17.76
N ARG A 25 -14.83 -1.78 -16.46
CA ARG A 25 -15.58 -1.10 -15.39
C ARG A 25 -15.41 0.41 -15.45
N LEU A 26 -14.17 0.89 -15.64
CA LEU A 26 -13.87 2.30 -15.79
C LEU A 26 -14.57 2.88 -17.02
N ALA A 27 -14.47 2.20 -18.17
CA ALA A 27 -15.10 2.60 -19.41
C ALA A 27 -16.64 2.66 -19.26
N LEU A 28 -17.23 1.66 -18.61
CA LEU A 28 -18.68 1.62 -18.41
C LEU A 28 -19.16 2.76 -17.50
N CYS A 29 -18.51 3.00 -16.35
CA CYS A 29 -18.87 4.12 -15.48
C CYS A 29 -18.66 5.47 -16.17
N ALA A 30 -17.61 5.63 -16.94
CA ALA A 30 -17.33 6.83 -17.71
C ALA A 30 -18.43 7.07 -18.79
N ALA A 31 -18.78 6.01 -19.54
CA ALA A 31 -19.84 6.07 -20.54
C ALA A 31 -21.21 6.40 -19.92
N VAL A 32 -21.56 5.74 -18.80
CA VAL A 32 -22.83 6.02 -18.12
C VAL A 32 -22.87 7.46 -17.62
N SER A 33 -21.78 7.96 -17.03
CA SER A 33 -21.70 9.37 -16.59
C SER A 33 -21.86 10.33 -17.75
N TRP A 34 -21.23 10.04 -18.88
CA TRP A 34 -21.30 10.84 -20.10
C TRP A 34 -22.73 10.91 -20.67
N TYR A 35 -23.35 9.75 -20.92
CA TYR A 35 -24.69 9.70 -21.49
C TYR A 35 -25.75 10.24 -20.54
N LEU A 36 -25.58 10.08 -19.23
CA LEU A 36 -26.50 10.63 -18.24
C LEU A 36 -26.49 12.17 -18.24
N CYS A 37 -25.31 12.78 -18.38
CA CYS A 37 -25.18 14.24 -18.51
C CYS A 37 -25.74 14.76 -19.84
N LEU A 38 -25.53 14.06 -20.95
CA LEU A 38 -26.14 14.41 -22.23
C LEU A 38 -27.67 14.34 -22.16
N TRP A 39 -28.21 13.30 -21.53
CA TRP A 39 -29.66 13.13 -21.37
C TRP A 39 -30.26 14.20 -20.47
N TRP A 40 -29.52 14.64 -19.45
CA TRP A 40 -29.92 15.73 -18.54
C TRP A 40 -29.78 17.12 -19.16
N GLY A 41 -29.09 17.24 -20.28
CA GLY A 41 -28.89 18.50 -20.99
C GLY A 41 -27.95 19.51 -20.31
N THR A 42 -27.04 19.03 -19.45
CA THR A 42 -26.12 19.90 -18.70
C THR A 42 -25.10 20.60 -19.58
N SER A 43 -24.58 19.90 -20.59
CA SER A 43 -23.65 20.46 -21.58
C SER A 43 -23.56 19.59 -22.84
N THR A 44 -23.00 20.13 -23.91
CA THR A 44 -22.75 19.39 -25.17
C THR A 44 -21.54 18.45 -25.07
N LEU A 45 -20.61 18.72 -24.16
CA LEU A 45 -19.37 17.95 -23.96
C LEU A 45 -19.09 17.75 -22.46
N PRO A 46 -19.77 16.80 -21.77
CA PRO A 46 -19.67 16.61 -20.33
C PRO A 46 -18.37 15.90 -19.89
N VAL A 47 -17.21 16.39 -20.32
CA VAL A 47 -15.88 15.86 -19.93
C VAL A 47 -15.69 15.81 -18.43
N PRO A 48 -16.12 16.82 -17.64
CA PRO A 48 -16.03 16.78 -16.17
C PRO A 48 -16.73 15.61 -15.51
N ALA A 49 -17.78 15.08 -16.10
CA ALA A 49 -18.51 13.93 -15.54
C ALA A 49 -17.71 12.63 -15.64
N VAL A 50 -16.80 12.51 -16.60
CA VAL A 50 -15.97 11.31 -16.79
C VAL A 50 -14.77 11.29 -15.85
N LEU A 51 -14.23 12.46 -15.49
CA LEU A 51 -13.03 12.56 -14.63
C LEU A 51 -13.14 11.83 -13.29
N PRO A 52 -14.27 11.85 -12.56
CA PRO A 52 -14.42 11.07 -11.34
C PRO A 52 -14.21 9.57 -11.55
N ALA A 53 -14.68 9.00 -12.66
CA ALA A 53 -14.47 7.59 -12.96
C ALA A 53 -12.98 7.27 -13.10
N VAL A 54 -12.22 8.08 -13.84
CA VAL A 54 -10.79 7.86 -14.06
C VAL A 54 -9.97 8.02 -12.78
N LEU A 55 -10.29 8.99 -11.92
CA LEU A 55 -9.46 9.34 -10.77
C LEU A 55 -9.85 8.58 -9.49
N ILE A 56 -11.15 8.35 -9.27
CA ILE A 56 -11.63 7.69 -8.05
C ILE A 56 -11.46 6.17 -8.17
N MET A 57 -11.66 5.59 -9.36
CA MET A 57 -11.59 4.13 -9.54
C MET A 57 -10.16 3.55 -9.48
N ARG A 58 -9.13 4.38 -9.45
CA ARG A 58 -7.74 3.96 -9.20
C ARG A 58 -7.49 3.57 -7.75
N GLU A 59 -8.32 4.09 -6.86
CA GLU A 59 -8.21 3.89 -5.42
C GLU A 59 -9.07 2.70 -4.96
N ASP A 60 -8.89 2.32 -3.70
CA ASP A 60 -9.71 1.29 -3.06
C ASP A 60 -11.19 1.72 -3.06
N VAL A 61 -12.08 0.80 -3.45
CA VAL A 61 -13.53 1.01 -3.53
C VAL A 61 -14.11 1.58 -2.22
N TYR A 62 -13.52 1.23 -1.10
CA TYR A 62 -13.94 1.73 0.21
C TYR A 62 -13.58 3.20 0.46
N ALA A 63 -12.61 3.72 -0.26
CA ALA A 63 -12.22 5.13 -0.20
C ALA A 63 -13.10 6.02 -1.08
N TRP A 64 -13.83 5.47 -2.06
CA TRP A 64 -14.58 6.23 -3.05
C TRP A 64 -15.55 7.27 -2.49
N PRO A 65 -16.41 6.98 -1.48
CA PRO A 65 -17.32 8.00 -0.94
C PRO A 65 -16.58 9.18 -0.31
N ARG A 66 -15.42 8.90 0.31
CA ARG A 66 -14.57 9.94 0.92
C ARG A 66 -13.86 10.77 -0.14
N LEU A 67 -13.30 10.11 -1.16
CA LEU A 67 -12.65 10.78 -2.29
C LEU A 67 -13.67 11.58 -3.10
N GLY A 68 -14.86 11.05 -3.33
CA GLY A 68 -15.95 11.75 -3.98
C GLY A 68 -16.32 13.04 -3.26
N ARG A 69 -16.50 12.99 -1.93
CA ARG A 69 -16.77 14.20 -1.11
C ARG A 69 -15.61 15.21 -1.15
N GLN A 70 -14.38 14.75 -1.03
CA GLN A 70 -13.21 15.61 -1.10
C GLN A 70 -13.08 16.28 -2.47
N ARG A 71 -13.39 15.55 -3.54
CA ARG A 71 -13.39 16.07 -4.90
C ARG A 71 -14.51 17.08 -5.12
N LEU A 72 -15.73 16.78 -4.66
CA LEU A 72 -16.85 17.69 -4.75
C LEU A 72 -16.57 19.00 -3.99
N ALA A 73 -16.06 18.91 -2.76
CA ALA A 73 -15.66 20.08 -1.98
C ALA A 73 -14.60 20.92 -2.72
N GLY A 74 -13.61 20.27 -3.35
CA GLY A 74 -12.62 20.96 -4.18
C GLY A 74 -13.22 21.68 -5.39
N VAL A 75 -14.21 21.06 -6.05
CA VAL A 75 -14.92 21.70 -7.18
C VAL A 75 -15.73 22.91 -6.69
N VAL A 76 -16.49 22.76 -5.60
CA VAL A 76 -17.27 23.86 -5.00
C VAL A 76 -16.37 25.04 -4.67
N VAL A 77 -15.28 24.80 -3.96
CA VAL A 77 -14.33 25.88 -3.57
C VAL A 77 -13.67 26.47 -4.80
N GLY A 78 -13.25 25.66 -5.77
CA GLY A 78 -12.65 26.15 -7.01
C GLY A 78 -13.60 27.04 -7.82
N VAL A 79 -14.89 26.67 -7.92
CA VAL A 79 -15.94 27.48 -8.56
C VAL A 79 -16.14 28.80 -7.82
N LEU A 80 -16.28 28.75 -6.49
CA LEU A 80 -16.49 29.94 -5.67
C LEU A 80 -15.31 30.92 -5.79
N LEU A 81 -14.08 30.42 -5.66
CA LEU A 81 -12.87 31.24 -5.78
C LEU A 81 -12.78 31.93 -7.15
N SER A 82 -12.97 31.18 -8.24
CA SER A 82 -12.94 31.77 -9.57
C SER A 82 -14.05 32.80 -9.78
N THR A 83 -15.28 32.50 -9.36
CA THR A 83 -16.42 33.41 -9.51
C THR A 83 -16.20 34.71 -8.73
N VAL A 84 -15.70 34.64 -7.51
CA VAL A 84 -15.36 35.79 -6.69
C VAL A 84 -14.25 36.60 -7.35
N VAL A 85 -13.15 35.98 -7.77
CA VAL A 85 -12.04 36.69 -8.44
C VAL A 85 -12.49 37.37 -9.72
N LEU A 86 -13.26 36.68 -10.57
CA LEU A 86 -13.78 37.24 -11.82
C LEU A 86 -14.76 38.42 -11.58
N HIS A 87 -15.49 38.39 -10.47
CA HIS A 87 -16.38 39.49 -10.11
C HIS A 87 -15.62 40.75 -9.66
N TRP A 88 -14.49 40.58 -8.95
CA TRP A 88 -13.72 41.68 -8.39
C TRP A 88 -12.58 42.17 -9.31
N ALA A 89 -11.98 41.30 -10.09
CA ALA A 89 -10.86 41.57 -10.98
C ALA A 89 -11.35 41.67 -12.42
N ALA A 90 -11.89 42.81 -12.80
CA ALA A 90 -12.42 43.05 -14.16
C ALA A 90 -11.32 43.11 -15.23
N ASP A 91 -10.06 43.42 -14.85
CA ASP A 91 -8.93 43.49 -15.78
C ASP A 91 -8.32 42.10 -16.02
N PRO A 92 -8.28 41.61 -17.27
CA PRO A 92 -7.68 40.28 -17.62
C PRO A 92 -6.22 40.15 -17.18
N ALA A 93 -5.46 41.21 -17.14
CA ALA A 93 -4.04 41.18 -16.73
C ALA A 93 -3.86 40.76 -15.28
N TRP A 94 -4.80 41.07 -14.40
CA TRP A 94 -4.75 40.73 -12.97
C TRP A 94 -5.62 39.56 -12.59
N SER A 95 -6.67 39.24 -13.36
CA SER A 95 -7.61 38.17 -13.03
C SER A 95 -6.97 36.79 -13.09
N PHE A 96 -6.12 36.51 -14.08
CA PHE A 96 -5.43 35.22 -14.18
C PHE A 96 -4.46 34.96 -13.04
N PRO A 97 -3.50 35.85 -12.71
CA PRO A 97 -2.64 35.70 -11.55
C PRO A 97 -3.43 35.56 -10.25
N ALA A 98 -4.51 36.31 -10.06
CA ALA A 98 -5.34 36.26 -8.88
C ALA A 98 -6.04 34.88 -8.75
N VAL A 99 -6.63 34.33 -9.82
CA VAL A 99 -7.23 32.98 -9.84
C VAL A 99 -6.16 31.91 -9.52
N LEU A 100 -4.97 32.05 -10.09
CA LEU A 100 -3.87 31.11 -9.84
C LEU A 100 -3.43 31.12 -8.36
N VAL A 101 -3.20 32.31 -7.78
CA VAL A 101 -2.78 32.46 -6.38
C VAL A 101 -3.86 31.96 -5.43
N CYS A 102 -5.11 32.39 -5.63
CA CYS A 102 -6.24 31.96 -4.81
C CYS A 102 -6.50 30.45 -4.96
N GLY A 103 -6.40 29.92 -6.18
CA GLY A 103 -6.52 28.49 -6.46
C GLY A 103 -5.44 27.64 -5.78
N CYS A 104 -4.19 28.13 -5.80
CA CYS A 104 -3.08 27.49 -5.08
C CYS A 104 -3.31 27.55 -3.56
N ALA A 105 -3.69 28.70 -3.02
CA ALA A 105 -4.01 28.82 -1.59
C ALA A 105 -5.15 27.87 -1.19
N GLY A 106 -6.23 27.83 -1.96
CA GLY A 106 -7.35 26.92 -1.73
C GLY A 106 -6.97 25.46 -1.82
N MET A 107 -6.08 25.09 -2.74
CA MET A 107 -5.57 23.73 -2.89
C MET A 107 -4.86 23.23 -1.61
N TYR A 108 -4.04 24.07 -0.99
CA TYR A 108 -3.33 23.74 0.26
C TYR A 108 -4.26 23.80 1.48
N LEU A 109 -5.14 24.79 1.57
CA LEU A 109 -6.10 24.93 2.68
C LEU A 109 -7.10 23.75 2.75
N MET A 110 -7.54 23.25 1.59
CA MET A 110 -8.47 22.12 1.48
C MET A 110 -7.78 20.76 1.42
N GLY A 111 -6.45 20.76 1.35
CA GLY A 111 -5.63 19.55 1.34
C GLY A 111 -5.41 18.97 2.74
N ARG A 112 -4.72 17.83 2.76
CA ARG A 112 -4.15 17.23 3.98
C ARG A 112 -2.67 17.51 4.02
N PRO A 113 -2.03 17.41 5.18
CA PRO A 113 -0.57 17.45 5.25
C PRO A 113 0.04 16.46 4.26
N GLY A 114 0.85 16.93 3.31
CA GLY A 114 1.46 16.13 2.26
C GLY A 114 0.59 15.74 1.05
N ALA A 115 -0.71 16.07 1.03
CA ALA A 115 -1.62 15.76 -0.08
C ALA A 115 -2.57 16.93 -0.40
N PRO A 116 -2.09 17.93 -1.18
CA PRO A 116 -2.90 19.09 -1.56
C PRO A 116 -4.08 18.68 -2.45
N ASN A 117 -5.20 19.36 -2.33
CA ASN A 117 -6.39 19.09 -3.14
C ASN A 117 -6.31 19.80 -4.50
N GLN A 118 -5.61 19.19 -5.45
CA GLN A 118 -5.41 19.75 -6.81
C GLN A 118 -6.72 20.06 -7.54
N GLN A 119 -7.86 19.47 -7.12
CA GLN A 119 -9.15 19.70 -7.77
C GLN A 119 -9.60 21.16 -7.64
N VAL A 120 -9.24 21.86 -6.56
CA VAL A 120 -9.55 23.29 -6.38
C VAL A 120 -8.92 24.12 -7.50
N LEU A 121 -7.62 23.96 -7.70
CA LEU A 121 -6.87 24.70 -8.73
C LEU A 121 -7.35 24.36 -10.15
N ILE A 122 -7.49 23.09 -10.46
CA ILE A 122 -7.95 22.62 -11.79
C ILE A 122 -9.32 23.24 -12.09
N THR A 123 -10.25 23.20 -11.13
CA THR A 123 -11.60 23.77 -11.34
C THR A 123 -11.58 25.28 -11.48
N ALA A 124 -10.79 25.97 -10.64
CA ALA A 124 -10.65 27.41 -10.73
C ALA A 124 -10.13 27.86 -12.11
N LEU A 125 -9.10 27.21 -12.62
CA LEU A 125 -8.56 27.50 -13.95
C LEU A 125 -9.53 27.14 -15.09
N MET A 126 -10.27 26.03 -14.96
CA MET A 126 -11.26 25.67 -15.99
C MET A 126 -12.42 26.67 -16.06
N VAL A 127 -12.92 27.12 -14.90
CA VAL A 127 -13.99 28.13 -14.87
C VAL A 127 -13.48 29.45 -15.45
N TYR A 128 -12.25 29.84 -15.14
CA TYR A 128 -11.62 31.02 -15.71
C TYR A 128 -11.46 30.91 -17.24
N ALA A 129 -10.96 29.78 -17.74
CA ALA A 129 -10.67 29.60 -19.15
C ALA A 129 -11.92 29.50 -20.02
N THR A 130 -13.04 29.01 -19.47
CA THR A 130 -14.24 28.75 -20.27
C THR A 130 -15.11 29.99 -20.43
N ALA A 131 -15.09 30.95 -19.49
CA ALA A 131 -15.77 32.28 -19.53
C ALA A 131 -17.22 32.30 -20.09
N VAL A 132 -17.94 31.14 -20.06
CA VAL A 132 -19.31 31.00 -20.56
C VAL A 132 -20.29 31.16 -19.40
N PRO A 133 -21.33 31.98 -19.54
CA PRO A 133 -22.38 32.10 -18.52
C PRO A 133 -23.01 30.73 -18.24
N GLY A 134 -23.16 30.39 -16.94
CA GLY A 134 -23.74 29.08 -16.50
C GLY A 134 -22.74 27.94 -16.41
N TYR A 135 -21.54 28.03 -16.98
CA TYR A 135 -20.52 26.99 -16.89
C TYR A 135 -20.14 26.57 -15.46
N PRO A 136 -20.02 27.49 -14.49
CA PRO A 136 -19.72 27.11 -13.09
C PRO A 136 -20.74 26.13 -12.50
N LEU A 137 -22.04 26.32 -12.77
CA LEU A 137 -23.11 25.41 -12.32
C LEU A 137 -23.09 24.10 -13.08
N ALA A 138 -22.96 24.13 -14.41
CA ALA A 138 -22.83 22.93 -15.22
C ALA A 138 -21.66 22.06 -14.77
N ARG A 139 -20.52 22.68 -14.41
CA ARG A 139 -19.33 22.01 -13.87
C ARG A 139 -19.61 21.27 -12.57
N LEU A 140 -20.39 21.86 -11.65
CA LEU A 140 -20.83 21.25 -10.41
C LEU A 140 -21.74 20.05 -10.65
N GLU A 141 -22.75 20.22 -11.50
CA GLU A 141 -23.72 19.19 -11.85
C GLU A 141 -23.04 17.99 -12.50
N GLU A 142 -22.20 18.19 -13.49
CA GLU A 142 -21.44 17.14 -14.17
C GLU A 142 -20.54 16.36 -13.21
N THR A 143 -19.83 17.08 -12.32
CA THR A 143 -18.97 16.44 -11.32
C THR A 143 -19.80 15.63 -10.33
N LEU A 144 -20.94 16.14 -9.89
CA LEU A 144 -21.85 15.46 -8.97
C LEU A 144 -22.41 14.18 -9.60
N VAL A 145 -22.88 14.24 -10.86
CA VAL A 145 -23.34 13.08 -11.62
C VAL A 145 -22.22 12.05 -11.75
N GLY A 146 -21.01 12.46 -12.14
CA GLY A 146 -19.88 11.55 -12.27
C GLY A 146 -19.51 10.86 -10.95
N ILE A 147 -19.50 11.59 -9.83
CA ILE A 147 -19.26 11.02 -8.50
C ILE A 147 -20.40 10.07 -8.11
N ALA A 148 -21.65 10.44 -8.32
CA ALA A 148 -22.81 9.61 -8.00
C ALA A 148 -22.76 8.29 -8.77
N VAL A 149 -22.48 8.33 -10.08
CA VAL A 149 -22.34 7.11 -10.90
C VAL A 149 -21.21 6.22 -10.36
N VAL A 150 -20.05 6.76 -10.07
CA VAL A 150 -18.92 5.96 -9.57
C VAL A 150 -19.24 5.34 -8.20
N VAL A 151 -19.79 6.11 -7.29
CA VAL A 151 -20.05 5.66 -5.90
C VAL A 151 -21.23 4.67 -5.83
N LEU A 152 -22.25 4.83 -6.66
CA LEU A 152 -23.44 3.98 -6.66
C LEU A 152 -23.29 2.78 -7.60
N LEU A 153 -22.94 3.05 -8.86
CA LEU A 153 -22.89 2.01 -9.90
C LEU A 153 -21.62 1.16 -9.80
N GLY A 154 -20.50 1.76 -9.41
CA GLY A 154 -19.24 1.05 -9.31
C GLY A 154 -19.28 -0.18 -8.38
N PRO A 155 -19.74 -0.08 -7.13
CA PRO A 155 -19.91 -1.22 -6.24
C PRO A 155 -21.03 -2.17 -6.63
N LEU A 156 -22.04 -1.67 -7.36
CA LEU A 156 -23.18 -2.49 -7.81
C LEU A 156 -22.78 -3.42 -8.95
N LEU A 157 -22.03 -2.92 -9.91
CA LEU A 157 -21.53 -3.70 -11.05
C LEU A 157 -20.49 -4.73 -10.64
N TRP A 158 -19.70 -4.40 -9.63
CA TRP A 158 -18.60 -5.26 -9.16
C TRP A 158 -18.43 -5.11 -7.66
N PRO A 159 -19.19 -5.89 -6.87
CA PRO A 159 -19.01 -5.86 -5.43
C PRO A 159 -17.55 -6.25 -5.10
N PRO A 160 -16.82 -5.39 -4.39
CA PRO A 160 -15.47 -5.72 -3.97
C PRO A 160 -15.53 -6.92 -3.04
N ASP A 161 -14.69 -7.91 -3.31
CA ASP A 161 -14.43 -8.99 -2.38
C ASP A 161 -13.27 -8.55 -1.47
N PRO A 162 -13.54 -8.14 -0.24
CA PRO A 162 -12.53 -7.63 0.68
C PRO A 162 -11.57 -8.71 1.14
N TYR A 163 -12.01 -9.96 1.16
CA TYR A 163 -11.16 -11.08 1.54
C TYR A 163 -10.14 -11.39 0.46
N ARG A 164 -10.57 -11.31 -0.80
CA ARG A 164 -9.69 -11.46 -1.95
C ARG A 164 -8.62 -10.38 -2.01
N SER A 165 -8.97 -9.15 -1.67
CA SER A 165 -8.02 -8.03 -1.59
C SER A 165 -7.02 -8.24 -0.46
N ALA A 166 -7.49 -8.68 0.72
CA ALA A 166 -6.62 -8.97 1.86
C ALA A 166 -5.69 -10.17 1.59
N ALA A 167 -6.22 -11.24 0.98
CA ALA A 167 -5.42 -12.40 0.58
C ALA A 167 -4.35 -12.02 -0.45
N ALA A 168 -4.72 -11.26 -1.50
CA ALA A 168 -3.77 -10.79 -2.50
C ALA A 168 -2.68 -9.87 -1.90
N GLY A 169 -3.04 -9.06 -0.90
CA GLY A 169 -2.08 -8.24 -0.14
C GLY A 169 -1.09 -9.10 0.65
N LEU A 170 -1.58 -10.18 1.26
CA LEU A 170 -0.74 -11.14 1.99
C LEU A 170 0.18 -11.93 1.04
N ASP A 171 -0.34 -12.39 -0.10
CA ASP A 171 0.44 -13.08 -1.13
C ASP A 171 1.55 -12.17 -1.70
N GLY A 172 1.23 -10.89 -1.92
CA GLY A 172 2.22 -9.90 -2.33
C GLY A 172 3.31 -9.70 -1.27
N TYR A 173 2.93 -9.59 0.01
CA TYR A 173 3.88 -9.49 1.12
C TYR A 173 4.79 -10.73 1.18
N ARG A 174 4.22 -11.93 1.06
CA ARG A 174 4.96 -13.18 1.04
C ARG A 174 6.02 -13.20 -0.06
N ALA A 175 5.63 -12.85 -1.28
CA ALA A 175 6.56 -12.81 -2.42
C ALA A 175 7.72 -11.85 -2.17
N ASP A 176 7.44 -10.64 -1.67
CA ASP A 176 8.47 -9.62 -1.39
C ASP A 176 9.42 -10.06 -0.26
N VAL A 177 8.89 -10.63 0.83
CA VAL A 177 9.72 -11.11 1.95
C VAL A 177 10.62 -12.26 1.51
N ARG A 178 10.09 -13.18 0.71
CA ARG A 178 10.86 -14.29 0.16
C ARG A 178 12.02 -13.79 -0.71
N GLU A 179 11.76 -12.83 -1.59
CA GLU A 179 12.77 -12.21 -2.44
C GLU A 179 13.82 -11.47 -1.60
N LEU A 180 13.38 -10.68 -0.63
CA LEU A 180 14.24 -9.91 0.25
C LEU A 180 15.14 -10.79 1.11
N LEU A 181 14.60 -11.82 1.78
CA LEU A 181 15.39 -12.74 2.60
C LEU A 181 16.32 -13.60 1.74
N GLY A 182 15.88 -14.01 0.55
CA GLY A 182 16.72 -14.70 -0.43
C GLY A 182 17.90 -13.82 -0.88
N GLY A 183 17.65 -12.57 -1.18
CA GLY A 183 18.68 -11.58 -1.53
C GLY A 183 19.66 -11.34 -0.38
N ILE A 184 19.17 -11.22 0.86
CA ILE A 184 20.01 -11.10 2.06
C ILE A 184 20.89 -12.34 2.22
N ALA A 185 20.34 -13.55 2.16
CA ALA A 185 21.10 -14.79 2.29
C ALA A 185 22.20 -14.89 1.23
N GLY A 186 21.91 -14.55 -0.02
CA GLY A 186 22.90 -14.52 -1.10
C GLY A 186 24.02 -13.49 -0.90
N ARG A 187 23.73 -12.33 -0.31
CA ARG A 187 24.76 -11.33 0.03
C ARG A 187 25.62 -11.79 1.21
N LEU A 188 25.03 -12.38 2.23
CA LEU A 188 25.77 -12.95 3.36
C LEU A 188 26.78 -14.01 2.92
N GLU A 189 26.42 -14.88 1.98
CA GLU A 189 27.32 -15.88 1.41
C GLU A 189 28.49 -15.26 0.65
N ARG A 190 28.26 -14.17 -0.05
CA ARG A 190 29.31 -13.42 -0.76
C ARG A 190 30.15 -12.51 0.14
N GLY A 191 29.83 -12.47 1.44
CA GLY A 191 30.57 -11.70 2.44
C GLY A 191 30.24 -10.22 2.47
N LEU A 192 28.97 -9.83 2.32
CA LEU A 192 28.49 -8.43 2.41
C LEU A 192 29.31 -7.44 1.57
N ALA A 193 29.91 -7.88 0.47
CA ALA A 193 30.55 -6.95 -0.47
C ALA A 193 29.58 -5.80 -0.73
N ALA A 194 30.06 -4.57 -0.54
CA ALA A 194 29.25 -3.37 -0.69
C ALA A 194 28.47 -3.44 -2.00
N PRO A 195 27.15 -3.17 -1.99
CA PRO A 195 26.38 -3.17 -3.22
C PRO A 195 27.03 -2.20 -4.20
N GLY A 196 27.21 -2.63 -5.44
CA GLY A 196 27.71 -1.76 -6.50
C GLY A 196 26.78 -0.54 -6.66
N PRO A 197 27.26 0.55 -7.28
CA PRO A 197 26.47 1.78 -7.43
C PRO A 197 25.10 1.55 -8.10
N ALA A 198 24.96 0.55 -8.97
CA ALA A 198 23.69 0.15 -9.57
C ALA A 198 22.75 -0.56 -8.58
N GLU A 199 23.28 -1.35 -7.64
CA GLU A 199 22.47 -2.01 -6.60
C GLU A 199 22.07 -1.04 -5.47
N GLN A 200 22.79 0.07 -5.28
CA GLN A 200 22.44 1.13 -4.32
C GLN A 200 21.22 1.94 -4.78
N GLU A 201 21.07 2.15 -6.09
CA GLU A 201 19.94 2.84 -6.68
C GLU A 201 18.65 1.98 -6.66
N GLU A 202 18.80 0.67 -6.83
CA GLU A 202 17.69 -0.31 -6.78
C GLU A 202 17.26 -0.62 -5.34
N SER A 203 18.14 -0.45 -4.36
CA SER A 203 17.87 -0.59 -2.91
C SER A 203 17.27 0.67 -2.26
N ALA A 204 16.59 1.51 -3.03
CA ALA A 204 16.03 2.76 -2.54
C ALA A 204 15.07 2.52 -1.34
N LEU A 205 15.41 3.12 -0.21
CA LEU A 205 14.71 3.10 1.09
C LEU A 205 13.17 3.18 1.05
N PRO A 206 12.53 3.93 0.12
CA PRO A 206 11.07 4.00 0.08
C PRO A 206 10.39 2.70 -0.37
N GLU A 207 11.06 1.84 -1.12
CA GLU A 207 10.48 0.59 -1.63
C GLU A 207 10.49 -0.51 -0.56
N GLN A 208 11.57 -0.62 0.19
CA GLN A 208 11.66 -1.54 1.34
C GLN A 208 10.69 -1.16 2.47
N ALA A 209 10.51 0.13 2.75
CA ALA A 209 9.53 0.58 3.74
C ALA A 209 8.08 0.20 3.36
N ARG A 210 7.77 0.09 2.08
CA ARG A 210 6.44 -0.33 1.58
C ARG A 210 6.15 -1.80 1.83
N VAL A 211 7.16 -2.66 1.77
CA VAL A 211 7.01 -4.11 2.05
C VAL A 211 6.45 -4.32 3.45
N TRP A 212 7.03 -3.64 4.44
CA TRP A 212 6.66 -3.80 5.85
C TRP A 212 5.27 -3.28 6.19
N LEU A 213 4.74 -2.33 5.42
CA LEU A 213 3.40 -1.78 5.62
C LEU A 213 2.29 -2.59 4.92
N ARG A 214 2.61 -3.51 4.02
CA ARG A 214 1.62 -4.31 3.28
C ARG A 214 0.71 -5.16 4.16
N PRO A 215 1.20 -5.91 5.16
CA PRO A 215 0.33 -6.73 6.01
C PRO A 215 -0.65 -5.88 6.81
N GLN A 216 -0.23 -4.69 7.26
CA GLN A 216 -1.09 -3.77 7.98
C GLN A 216 -2.18 -3.18 7.07
N ALA A 217 -1.84 -2.80 5.86
CA ALA A 217 -2.81 -2.34 4.86
C ALA A 217 -3.82 -3.44 4.49
N ALA A 218 -3.37 -4.70 4.39
CA ALA A 218 -4.23 -5.85 4.14
C ALA A 218 -5.18 -6.12 5.33
N ARG A 219 -4.69 -6.02 6.57
CA ARG A 219 -5.51 -6.15 7.79
C ARG A 219 -6.54 -5.05 7.90
N ASP A 220 -6.17 -3.81 7.60
CA ASP A 220 -7.10 -2.69 7.60
C ASP A 220 -8.21 -2.87 6.55
N ALA A 221 -7.88 -3.40 5.38
CA ALA A 221 -8.86 -3.76 4.36
C ALA A 221 -9.82 -4.85 4.88
N PHE A 222 -9.30 -5.88 5.53
CA PHE A 222 -10.06 -6.95 6.16
C PHE A 222 -10.99 -6.41 7.27
N GLY A 223 -10.47 -5.59 8.18
CA GLY A 223 -11.24 -4.98 9.27
C GLY A 223 -12.38 -4.08 8.77
N ARG A 224 -12.11 -3.27 7.73
CA ARG A 224 -13.15 -2.46 7.08
C ARG A 224 -14.26 -3.31 6.46
N ALA A 225 -13.93 -4.49 5.98
CA ALA A 225 -14.87 -5.45 5.44
C ALA A 225 -15.75 -6.09 6.52
N ALA A 226 -15.13 -6.51 7.60
CA ALA A 226 -15.83 -7.09 8.75
C ALA A 226 -16.80 -6.09 9.39
N ALA A 227 -16.38 -4.84 9.57
CA ALA A 227 -17.23 -3.77 10.12
C ALA A 227 -18.48 -3.49 9.25
N ARG A 228 -18.42 -3.69 7.95
CA ARG A 228 -19.57 -3.49 7.04
C ARG A 228 -20.55 -4.64 6.96
N ARG A 229 -20.19 -5.84 7.45
CA ARG A 229 -21.14 -6.95 7.63
C ARG A 229 -22.26 -6.61 8.60
N LEU A 230 -22.02 -5.67 9.51
CA LEU A 230 -22.99 -5.20 10.50
C LEU A 230 -24.07 -4.26 9.91
N LEU A 231 -23.91 -3.81 8.65
CA LEU A 231 -24.90 -2.96 8.00
C LEU A 231 -26.05 -3.83 7.45
N PRO A 232 -27.32 -3.60 7.90
CA PRO A 232 -28.47 -4.35 7.44
C PRO A 232 -28.65 -4.19 5.92
N GLY A 233 -28.87 -5.29 5.23
CA GLY A 233 -29.14 -5.35 3.79
C GLY A 233 -27.95 -5.71 2.89
N ARG A 234 -26.71 -5.76 3.38
CA ARG A 234 -25.54 -6.20 2.60
C ARG A 234 -24.91 -7.45 3.19
N ARG A 235 -25.45 -8.60 2.84
CA ARG A 235 -24.76 -9.88 3.09
C ARG A 235 -23.45 -9.88 2.28
N ALA A 236 -22.31 -9.81 2.95
CA ALA A 236 -21.01 -10.01 2.30
C ALA A 236 -21.03 -11.40 1.63
N ARG A 237 -20.88 -11.42 0.30
CA ARG A 237 -20.72 -12.68 -0.44
C ARG A 237 -19.36 -13.27 -0.09
N GLY A 238 -19.37 -14.41 0.58
CA GLY A 238 -18.20 -15.19 0.96
C GLY A 238 -17.91 -15.17 2.47
N LEU A 239 -17.60 -16.34 3.00
CA LEU A 239 -16.96 -16.51 4.30
C LEU A 239 -15.49 -16.11 4.18
N PRO A 240 -14.85 -15.56 5.25
CA PRO A 240 -13.41 -15.36 5.23
C PRO A 240 -12.74 -16.72 4.95
N PRO A 241 -11.69 -16.77 4.13
CA PRO A 241 -10.87 -17.97 4.03
C PRO A 241 -10.38 -18.38 5.42
N ASP A 242 -10.45 -19.67 5.72
CA ASP A 242 -10.04 -20.21 7.01
C ASP A 242 -8.60 -19.80 7.31
N GLY A 243 -8.36 -19.29 8.53
CA GLY A 243 -7.05 -18.86 8.99
C GLY A 243 -6.51 -17.55 8.41
N LEU A 244 -7.21 -16.85 7.52
CA LEU A 244 -6.71 -15.59 6.92
C LEU A 244 -6.40 -14.52 7.97
N GLU A 245 -7.24 -14.39 9.00
CA GLU A 245 -7.02 -13.41 10.08
C GLU A 245 -5.73 -13.74 10.86
N GLY A 246 -5.50 -14.99 11.20
CA GLY A 246 -4.29 -15.46 11.86
C GLY A 246 -3.04 -15.20 11.00
N ARG A 247 -3.11 -15.51 9.71
CA ARG A 247 -2.00 -15.26 8.78
C ARG A 247 -1.70 -13.78 8.58
N LEU A 248 -2.71 -12.91 8.58
CA LEU A 248 -2.53 -11.46 8.56
C LEU A 248 -1.87 -10.95 9.85
N ALA A 249 -2.28 -11.48 11.01
CA ALA A 249 -1.67 -11.16 12.29
C ALA A 249 -0.20 -11.61 12.34
N LEU A 250 0.10 -12.81 11.85
CA LEU A 250 1.47 -13.31 11.71
C LEU A 250 2.30 -12.40 10.80
N GLY A 251 1.78 -12.03 9.62
CA GLY A 251 2.46 -11.14 8.67
C GLY A 251 2.81 -9.79 9.28
N ILE A 252 1.94 -9.22 10.13
CA ILE A 252 2.23 -7.95 10.83
C ILE A 252 3.34 -8.12 11.88
N ARG A 253 3.28 -9.18 12.69
CA ARG A 253 4.30 -9.45 13.72
C ARG A 253 5.66 -9.67 13.08
N THR A 254 5.73 -10.49 12.04
CA THR A 254 6.98 -10.80 11.35
C THR A 254 7.53 -9.64 10.53
N ALA A 255 6.67 -8.75 10.02
CA ALA A 255 7.11 -7.53 9.33
C ALA A 255 7.97 -6.64 10.23
N LEU A 256 7.58 -6.46 11.49
CA LEU A 256 8.33 -5.62 12.45
C LEU A 256 9.67 -6.25 12.83
N THR A 257 9.70 -7.55 13.09
CA THR A 257 10.92 -8.25 13.49
C THR A 257 11.93 -8.33 12.35
N LEU A 258 11.48 -8.56 11.13
CA LEU A 258 12.32 -8.60 9.94
C LEU A 258 12.79 -7.21 9.51
N GLN A 259 11.99 -6.17 9.73
CA GLN A 259 12.42 -4.78 9.52
C GLN A 259 13.61 -4.45 10.43
N TYR A 260 13.52 -4.82 11.72
CA TYR A 260 14.60 -4.65 12.68
C TYR A 260 15.87 -5.40 12.24
N PHE A 261 15.73 -6.68 11.87
CA PHE A 261 16.84 -7.48 11.35
C PHE A 261 17.51 -6.83 10.12
N GLY A 262 16.71 -6.36 9.16
CA GLY A 262 17.23 -5.72 7.94
C GLY A 262 17.89 -4.37 8.21
N GLN A 263 17.49 -3.64 9.26
CA GLN A 263 18.14 -2.39 9.66
C GLN A 263 19.50 -2.67 10.33
N GLU A 264 19.55 -3.60 11.27
CA GLU A 264 20.77 -3.99 11.95
C GLU A 264 21.84 -4.50 11.00
N LEU A 265 21.43 -5.31 10.00
CA LEU A 265 22.32 -5.81 8.98
C LEU A 265 22.92 -4.69 8.11
N ARG A 266 22.15 -3.65 7.84
CA ARG A 266 22.62 -2.48 7.08
C ARG A 266 23.59 -1.63 7.89
N GLU A 267 23.33 -1.41 9.16
CA GLU A 267 24.21 -0.67 10.05
C GLU A 267 25.56 -1.36 10.17
N ARG A 268 25.56 -2.69 10.27
CA ARG A 268 26.80 -3.47 10.28
C ARG A 268 27.56 -3.40 8.94
N ALA A 269 26.87 -3.54 7.83
CA ALA A 269 27.50 -3.40 6.50
C ALA A 269 28.11 -2.00 6.28
N ALA A 270 27.48 -0.96 6.84
CA ALA A 270 28.01 0.40 6.76
C ALA A 270 29.27 0.62 7.62
N THR A 271 29.38 -0.05 8.78
CA THR A 271 30.56 0.03 9.66
C THR A 271 31.76 -0.75 9.10
N ASP A 272 31.50 -1.83 8.36
CA ASP A 272 32.54 -2.67 7.74
C ASP A 272 33.07 -2.13 6.41
N THR A 273 32.46 -1.06 5.88
CA THR A 273 32.92 -0.43 4.62
C THR A 273 34.14 0.42 4.93
N PRO A 274 35.35 0.08 4.41
CA PRO A 274 36.55 0.90 4.59
C PRO A 274 36.31 2.28 3.97
N GLY A 275 36.63 3.31 4.74
CA GLY A 275 36.60 4.69 4.23
C GLY A 275 37.40 4.83 2.93
N PRO A 276 37.13 5.89 2.12
CA PRO A 276 37.86 6.09 0.87
C PRO A 276 39.38 6.05 1.13
N PRO A 277 40.14 5.28 0.33
CA PRO A 277 41.56 5.14 0.55
C PRO A 277 42.22 6.53 0.54
N ALA A 278 42.92 6.84 1.64
CA ALA A 278 43.75 8.03 1.67
C ALA A 278 44.75 7.95 0.48
N SER A 279 44.71 8.97 -0.37
CA SER A 279 45.47 9.04 -1.61
C SER A 279 46.94 8.67 -1.36
N GLY A 280 47.39 7.51 -1.87
CA GLY A 280 48.79 7.09 -1.82
C GLY A 280 49.15 5.92 -0.89
N ALA A 281 48.19 5.32 -0.16
CA ALA A 281 48.49 4.12 0.62
C ALA A 281 48.48 2.84 -0.26
N PRO A 282 49.39 1.88 -0.05
CA PRO A 282 49.34 0.59 -0.73
C PRO A 282 48.04 -0.11 -0.42
N THR A 283 47.40 -0.67 -1.45
CA THR A 283 46.16 -1.43 -1.37
C THR A 283 46.35 -2.63 -0.43
N THR A 284 45.95 -2.48 0.83
CA THR A 284 45.83 -3.60 1.77
C THR A 284 44.74 -4.55 1.22
N PRO A 285 44.96 -5.87 1.24
CA PRO A 285 43.92 -6.82 0.86
C PRO A 285 42.66 -6.51 1.66
N GLY A 286 41.51 -6.41 0.93
CA GLY A 286 40.24 -6.04 1.53
C GLY A 286 39.89 -6.92 2.75
N PRO A 287 39.12 -6.42 3.72
CA PRO A 287 38.78 -7.15 4.93
C PRO A 287 38.22 -8.51 4.53
N THR A 288 38.76 -9.57 5.14
CA THR A 288 38.19 -10.94 5.02
C THR A 288 36.78 -10.94 5.47
N PRO A 289 35.83 -11.49 4.69
CA PRO A 289 34.42 -11.55 5.08
C PRO A 289 34.27 -12.16 6.46
N ASP A 290 33.49 -11.51 7.34
CA ASP A 290 33.22 -12.00 8.68
C ASP A 290 32.54 -13.40 8.59
N PRO A 291 33.17 -14.47 9.12
CA PRO A 291 32.60 -15.83 9.06
C PRO A 291 31.24 -15.92 9.73
N ALA A 292 31.01 -15.14 10.81
CA ALA A 292 29.72 -15.12 11.50
C ALA A 292 28.57 -14.67 10.59
N LEU A 293 28.81 -13.71 9.73
CA LEU A 293 27.80 -13.25 8.77
C LEU A 293 27.51 -14.30 7.68
N ARG A 294 28.55 -15.01 7.21
CA ARG A 294 28.37 -16.07 6.21
C ARG A 294 27.56 -17.23 6.78
N ASP A 295 27.85 -17.61 8.02
CA ASP A 295 27.18 -18.72 8.73
C ASP A 295 25.72 -18.38 9.08
N LEU A 296 25.33 -17.10 9.02
CA LEU A 296 23.94 -16.66 9.18
C LEU A 296 23.06 -16.97 7.95
N ALA A 297 23.63 -17.12 6.75
CA ALA A 297 22.87 -17.32 5.52
C ALA A 297 21.94 -18.56 5.52
N PRO A 298 22.36 -19.75 5.99
CA PRO A 298 21.48 -20.90 6.11
C PRO A 298 20.29 -20.65 7.04
N LEU A 299 20.51 -19.93 8.15
CA LEU A 299 19.48 -19.57 9.12
C LEU A 299 18.43 -18.64 8.46
N VAL A 300 18.87 -17.62 7.74
CA VAL A 300 17.96 -16.72 7.01
C VAL A 300 17.11 -17.48 5.99
N ARG A 301 17.69 -18.43 5.26
CA ARG A 301 16.93 -19.26 4.31
C ARG A 301 15.90 -20.16 4.99
N ALA A 302 16.28 -20.81 6.09
CA ALA A 302 15.36 -21.67 6.82
C ALA A 302 14.20 -20.86 7.41
N THR A 303 14.49 -19.67 7.95
CA THR A 303 13.46 -18.73 8.44
C THR A 303 12.54 -18.28 7.30
N ALA A 304 13.09 -18.00 6.12
CA ALA A 304 12.29 -17.63 4.94
C ALA A 304 11.36 -18.76 4.50
N ALA A 305 11.84 -20.01 4.49
CA ALA A 305 11.02 -21.17 4.14
C ALA A 305 9.88 -21.39 5.14
N ALA A 306 10.16 -21.36 6.44
CA ALA A 306 9.16 -21.50 7.49
C ALA A 306 8.08 -20.42 7.42
N LEU A 307 8.50 -19.16 7.17
CA LEU A 307 7.57 -18.05 7.05
C LEU A 307 6.73 -18.14 5.77
N ASP A 308 7.32 -18.53 4.65
CA ASP A 308 6.60 -18.71 3.37
C ASP A 308 5.48 -19.77 3.51
N ALA A 309 5.79 -20.92 4.09
CA ALA A 309 4.82 -22.00 4.35
C ALA A 309 3.72 -21.56 5.33
N ALA A 310 4.09 -20.88 6.43
CA ALA A 310 3.13 -20.38 7.40
C ALA A 310 2.16 -19.33 6.82
N LEU A 311 2.64 -18.44 5.97
CA LEU A 311 1.81 -17.42 5.30
C LEU A 311 0.91 -18.05 4.21
N LEU A 312 1.29 -19.19 3.62
CA LEU A 312 0.42 -19.98 2.77
C LEU A 312 -0.67 -20.71 3.56
N GLY A 313 -0.43 -21.00 4.82
CA GLY A 313 -1.27 -21.85 5.66
C GLY A 313 -0.94 -23.33 5.46
N GLU A 314 0.26 -23.63 4.96
CA GLU A 314 0.83 -24.97 4.87
C GLU A 314 1.49 -25.38 6.19
N GLU A 315 1.84 -26.66 6.31
CA GLU A 315 2.58 -27.13 7.47
C GLU A 315 4.02 -26.61 7.42
N PHE A 316 4.47 -25.99 8.50
CA PHE A 316 5.76 -25.29 8.57
C PHE A 316 6.60 -25.70 9.80
N THR A 317 6.12 -26.65 10.59
CA THR A 317 6.77 -27.07 11.85
C THR A 317 8.18 -27.60 11.61
N ALA A 318 8.37 -28.41 10.57
CA ALA A 318 9.70 -28.98 10.25
C ALA A 318 10.70 -27.89 9.82
N ASP A 319 10.25 -26.90 9.05
CA ASP A 319 11.10 -25.77 8.62
C ASP A 319 11.43 -24.84 9.80
N LEU A 320 10.47 -24.63 10.72
CA LEU A 320 10.69 -23.87 11.95
C LEU A 320 11.68 -24.57 12.87
N ASP A 321 11.58 -25.89 13.06
CA ASP A 321 12.52 -26.66 13.89
C ASP A 321 13.92 -26.63 13.29
N ARG A 322 14.03 -26.73 11.97
CA ARG A 322 15.30 -26.55 11.27
C ARG A 322 15.89 -25.14 11.48
N ALA A 323 15.08 -24.10 11.37
CA ALA A 323 15.52 -22.74 11.59
C ALA A 323 16.01 -22.54 13.04
N ARG A 324 15.31 -23.09 14.02
CA ARG A 324 15.72 -23.06 15.45
C ARG A 324 17.02 -23.81 15.72
N ALA A 325 17.19 -24.97 15.11
CA ALA A 325 18.44 -25.74 15.23
C ALA A 325 19.63 -24.95 14.66
N LEU A 326 19.45 -24.25 13.52
CA LEU A 326 20.47 -23.39 12.95
C LEU A 326 20.74 -22.14 13.79
N ASP A 327 19.72 -21.55 14.42
CA ASP A 327 19.90 -20.41 15.36
C ASP A 327 20.72 -20.83 16.58
N LEU A 328 20.44 -22.00 17.14
CA LEU A 328 21.21 -22.55 18.26
C LEU A 328 22.66 -22.82 17.87
N ALA A 329 22.90 -23.48 16.74
CA ALA A 329 24.24 -23.77 16.25
C ALA A 329 25.05 -22.49 15.98
N HIS A 330 24.43 -21.48 15.36
CA HIS A 330 25.05 -20.19 15.13
C HIS A 330 25.37 -19.45 16.47
N ARG A 331 24.51 -19.57 17.47
CA ARG A 331 24.72 -18.98 18.79
C ARG A 331 25.92 -19.61 19.51
N GLU A 332 26.09 -20.91 19.37
CA GLU A 332 27.22 -21.64 19.97
C GLU A 332 28.53 -21.31 19.27
N ALA A 333 28.51 -21.21 17.95
CA ALA A 333 29.70 -20.88 17.16
C ALA A 333 30.13 -19.40 17.30
N HIS A 334 29.15 -18.48 17.45
CA HIS A 334 29.37 -17.04 17.47
C HIS A 334 28.69 -16.40 18.70
N PRO A 335 29.26 -16.49 19.91
CA PRO A 335 28.66 -16.00 21.14
C PRO A 335 28.76 -14.47 21.30
N GLY A 336 29.31 -13.77 20.31
CA GLY A 336 29.51 -12.33 20.31
C GLY A 336 28.21 -11.53 20.55
N ARG A 337 28.32 -10.41 21.30
CA ARG A 337 27.16 -9.56 21.60
C ARG A 337 26.51 -8.99 20.34
N HIS A 338 27.32 -8.61 19.34
CA HIS A 338 26.85 -8.05 18.08
C HIS A 338 26.08 -9.09 17.25
N ASP A 339 26.52 -10.34 17.25
CA ASP A 339 25.86 -11.45 16.58
C ASP A 339 24.53 -11.82 17.26
N ALA A 340 24.44 -11.66 18.58
CA ALA A 340 23.22 -11.83 19.33
C ALA A 340 22.14 -10.81 18.94
N VAL A 341 22.51 -9.54 18.69
CA VAL A 341 21.59 -8.49 18.24
C VAL A 341 21.04 -8.79 16.85
N LEU A 342 21.91 -9.19 15.91
CA LEU A 342 21.48 -9.61 14.57
C LEU A 342 20.49 -10.77 14.61
N ARG A 343 20.77 -11.80 15.43
CA ARG A 343 19.88 -12.95 15.55
C ARG A 343 18.55 -12.63 16.24
N ALA A 344 18.49 -11.60 17.09
CA ALA A 344 17.29 -11.28 17.85
C ALA A 344 16.06 -11.09 16.94
N GLY A 345 16.20 -10.42 15.79
CA GLY A 345 15.11 -10.25 14.84
C GLY A 345 14.60 -11.57 14.25
N LEU A 346 15.51 -12.50 13.93
CA LEU A 346 15.14 -13.82 13.42
C LEU A 346 14.54 -14.69 14.53
N HIS A 347 15.10 -14.64 15.71
CA HIS A 347 14.59 -15.36 16.89
C HIS A 347 13.16 -14.94 17.25
N LEU A 348 12.87 -13.64 17.28
CA LEU A 348 11.52 -13.11 17.49
C LEU A 348 10.54 -13.54 16.37
N THR A 349 11.06 -13.72 15.14
CA THR A 349 10.28 -14.28 14.05
C THR A 349 9.93 -15.74 14.28
N HIS A 350 10.87 -16.55 14.81
CA HIS A 350 10.62 -17.94 15.20
C HIS A 350 9.62 -18.06 16.35
N GLU A 351 9.65 -17.16 17.31
CA GLU A 351 8.64 -17.11 18.39
C GLU A 351 7.26 -16.78 17.83
N ALA A 352 7.17 -15.78 16.93
CA ALA A 352 5.92 -15.44 16.27
C ALA A 352 5.32 -16.59 15.46
N LEU A 353 6.18 -17.37 14.77
CA LEU A 353 5.79 -18.59 14.06
C LEU A 353 5.33 -19.69 15.03
N ALA A 354 6.04 -19.91 16.14
CA ALA A 354 5.67 -20.89 17.14
C ALA A 354 4.30 -20.65 17.78
N ASP A 355 3.99 -19.37 18.05
CA ASP A 355 2.67 -18.97 18.55
C ASP A 355 1.55 -19.21 17.53
N HIS A 356 1.91 -19.33 16.26
CA HIS A 356 0.96 -19.57 15.16
C HIS A 356 0.71 -21.06 14.87
N VAL A 357 1.52 -21.96 15.42
CA VAL A 357 1.30 -23.41 15.27
C VAL A 357 -0.05 -23.78 15.87
N PRO A 358 -0.95 -24.45 15.10
CA PRO A 358 -2.22 -24.91 15.64
C PRO A 358 -1.97 -25.85 16.82
N ARG A 359 -2.45 -25.50 18.02
CA ARG A 359 -2.33 -26.41 19.17
C ARG A 359 -3.17 -27.64 18.92
N PRO A 360 -2.59 -28.86 18.94
CA PRO A 360 -3.35 -30.08 18.84
C PRO A 360 -4.30 -30.14 20.04
N GLY A 361 -5.60 -30.00 19.83
CA GLY A 361 -6.63 -30.10 20.87
C GLY A 361 -7.48 -28.87 21.13
N GLY A 362 -7.19 -27.72 20.50
CA GLY A 362 -8.04 -26.54 20.55
C GLY A 362 -9.21 -26.59 19.55
N GLY A 363 -9.94 -27.67 19.53
CA GLY A 363 -11.23 -27.74 18.83
C GLY A 363 -12.11 -26.62 19.33
N SER A 364 -12.60 -25.79 18.43
CA SER A 364 -13.58 -24.74 18.63
C SER A 364 -14.64 -25.16 19.64
N ALA A 365 -14.43 -24.84 20.91
CA ALA A 365 -15.49 -24.80 21.88
C ALA A 365 -16.40 -23.64 21.44
N ALA A 366 -17.30 -23.93 20.50
CA ALA A 366 -18.46 -23.12 20.27
C ALA A 366 -19.15 -22.96 21.61
N THR A 367 -18.92 -21.83 22.27
CA THR A 367 -19.71 -21.38 23.41
C THR A 367 -21.13 -21.14 22.92
N GLY A 368 -21.88 -22.23 22.82
CA GLY A 368 -23.34 -22.25 22.84
C GLY A 368 -23.80 -21.87 24.24
N GLY A 369 -23.59 -20.63 24.64
CA GLY A 369 -24.22 -20.03 25.79
C GLY A 369 -25.65 -19.72 25.45
N THR A 370 -26.54 -20.65 25.77
CA THR A 370 -28.01 -20.42 25.85
C THR A 370 -28.24 -19.35 26.92
N PRO A 371 -28.87 -18.22 26.63
CA PRO A 371 -29.23 -17.27 27.67
C PRO A 371 -30.28 -17.91 28.61
N PRO A 372 -30.18 -17.73 29.93
CA PRO A 372 -31.21 -18.20 30.84
C PRO A 372 -32.50 -17.43 30.59
N SER A 373 -33.56 -18.18 30.39
CA SER A 373 -34.95 -17.72 30.40
C SER A 373 -35.31 -17.23 31.80
N ALA A 374 -35.66 -15.95 31.93
CA ALA A 374 -36.48 -15.39 32.97
C ALA A 374 -37.45 -14.37 32.37
#